data_549e4c548b2f308e1c8a5e45a96e235a
#
_entry.id   549e4c548b2f308e1c8a5e45a96e235a
#
_cell.length_a   1.000
_cell.length_b   1.000
_cell.length_c   1.000
_cell.angle_alpha   90.00
_cell.angle_beta   90.00
_cell.angle_gamma   90.00
#
_symmetry.space_group_name_H-M   'P 1'
#
loop_
_entity.id
_entity.type
_entity.pdbx_description
1 polymer ?
#
loop_
_entity_poly.entity_id
_entity_poly.type
_entity_poly.pdbx_seq_one_letter_code
_entity_poly.pdbx_strand_id
1 'polypeptide(L)'
;MKPRKNHQSISNDDFLIIRLIPNIFTTVGMCIGLTGIRFALESDWKSAVVCVLIAAFFDLVDGLTARMLKATSKIGAELDSLSDAVSFGVTPTVILYLWIVSITQAHNTYMLGWYWIPFIFYSSCCVLRLARFNTTNREASKQDEPKVVSYFVGVPSPAGAILLLTPIILEVNMLRFGHSTTGMIQPFYVCLWVMAVSVLMVSRIPTISLKSIKYKISYRKVIFVLISVILSAAVIIREQWLSLSLAIFIYIISIPIFALYVKRIK
;
A
#
# COMPACT_ATOMS: atom_id res chain seq x y z
N MET A 1 3.72 3.70 -57.40
CA MET A 1 3.02 2.68 -56.61
C MET A 1 3.45 2.83 -55.13
N LYS A 2 2.62 3.41 -54.27
CA LYS A 2 2.94 3.56 -52.85
C LYS A 2 2.46 2.30 -52.11
N PRO A 3 3.24 1.68 -51.20
CA PRO A 3 2.79 0.52 -50.45
C PRO A 3 1.69 0.94 -49.47
N ARG A 4 0.54 0.24 -49.56
CA ARG A 4 -0.56 0.28 -48.60
C ARG A 4 0.00 -0.21 -47.25
N LYS A 5 0.08 0.65 -46.23
CA LYS A 5 0.25 0.23 -44.85
C LYS A 5 -1.02 -0.56 -44.46
N ASN A 6 -0.86 -1.85 -44.28
CA ASN A 6 -1.86 -2.70 -43.64
C ASN A 6 -2.02 -2.22 -42.19
N HIS A 7 -3.03 -1.39 -41.94
CA HIS A 7 -3.58 -1.26 -40.60
C HIS A 7 -4.30 -2.58 -40.30
N GLN A 8 -3.62 -3.49 -39.60
CA GLN A 8 -4.33 -4.59 -38.95
C GLN A 8 -5.34 -3.94 -38.00
N SER A 9 -6.62 -4.01 -38.35
CA SER A 9 -7.71 -3.68 -37.46
C SER A 9 -7.66 -4.70 -36.32
N ILE A 10 -7.22 -4.26 -35.15
CA ILE A 10 -7.34 -5.05 -33.90
C ILE A 10 -8.81 -5.44 -33.80
N SER A 11 -9.08 -6.74 -33.70
CA SER A 11 -10.46 -7.23 -33.60
C SER A 11 -11.09 -6.71 -32.31
N ASN A 12 -12.43 -6.54 -32.30
CA ASN A 12 -13.13 -6.12 -31.09
C ASN A 12 -12.84 -7.07 -29.91
N ASP A 13 -12.60 -8.35 -30.19
CA ASP A 13 -12.29 -9.37 -29.21
C ASP A 13 -10.89 -9.18 -28.60
N ASP A 14 -9.87 -8.82 -29.41
CA ASP A 14 -8.52 -8.50 -28.93
C ASP A 14 -8.54 -7.28 -27.99
N PHE A 15 -9.36 -6.28 -28.32
CA PHE A 15 -9.53 -5.09 -27.51
C PHE A 15 -10.22 -5.38 -26.16
N LEU A 16 -11.13 -6.35 -26.14
CA LEU A 16 -11.82 -6.80 -24.93
C LEU A 16 -10.87 -7.57 -24.00
N ILE A 17 -10.06 -8.46 -24.56
CA ILE A 17 -9.06 -9.25 -23.81
C ILE A 17 -8.02 -8.34 -23.18
N ILE A 18 -7.51 -7.34 -23.92
CA ILE A 18 -6.52 -6.40 -23.40
C ILE A 18 -7.05 -5.61 -22.19
N ARG A 19 -8.35 -5.29 -22.17
CA ARG A 19 -9.00 -4.61 -21.04
C ARG A 19 -9.18 -5.50 -19.81
N LEU A 20 -9.20 -6.81 -19.97
CA LEU A 20 -9.38 -7.75 -18.86
C LEU A 20 -8.07 -7.99 -18.09
N ILE A 21 -6.90 -7.81 -18.73
CA ILE A 21 -5.59 -8.09 -18.11
C ILE A 21 -5.40 -7.33 -16.78
N PRO A 22 -5.61 -6.00 -16.69
CA PRO A 22 -5.47 -5.31 -15.40
C PRO A 22 -6.42 -5.84 -14.34
N ASN A 23 -7.68 -6.11 -14.71
CA ASN A 23 -8.69 -6.63 -13.77
C ASN A 23 -8.32 -8.01 -13.21
N ILE A 24 -7.63 -8.84 -13.98
CA ILE A 24 -7.10 -10.13 -13.51
C ILE A 24 -6.03 -9.89 -12.44
N PHE A 25 -5.09 -8.97 -12.67
CA PHE A 25 -4.07 -8.65 -11.67
C PHE A 25 -4.68 -8.11 -10.38
N THR A 26 -5.66 -7.21 -10.46
CA THR A 26 -6.40 -6.68 -9.31
C THR A 26 -7.07 -7.81 -8.53
N THR A 27 -7.77 -8.71 -9.21
CA THR A 27 -8.47 -9.84 -8.57
C THR A 27 -7.48 -10.83 -7.92
N VAL A 28 -6.38 -11.16 -8.61
CA VAL A 28 -5.33 -12.03 -8.07
C VAL A 28 -4.69 -11.39 -6.84
N GLY A 29 -4.37 -10.09 -6.89
CA GLY A 29 -3.85 -9.35 -5.74
C GLY A 29 -4.78 -9.41 -4.53
N MET A 30 -6.09 -9.21 -4.74
CA MET A 30 -7.10 -9.33 -3.69
C MET A 30 -7.16 -10.74 -3.10
N CYS A 31 -7.14 -11.79 -3.92
CA CYS A 31 -7.15 -13.17 -3.45
C CYS A 31 -5.90 -13.49 -2.62
N ILE A 32 -4.73 -13.01 -3.04
CA ILE A 32 -3.48 -13.16 -2.28
C ILE A 32 -3.59 -12.40 -0.95
N GLY A 33 -4.07 -11.17 -0.96
CA GLY A 33 -4.31 -10.40 0.26
C GLY A 33 -5.18 -11.18 1.26
N LEU A 34 -6.35 -11.65 0.82
CA LEU A 34 -7.25 -12.46 1.65
C LEU A 34 -6.61 -13.74 2.17
N THR A 35 -5.72 -14.38 1.38
CA THR A 35 -4.96 -15.55 1.83
C THR A 35 -4.07 -15.22 3.05
N GLY A 36 -3.66 -13.95 3.21
CA GLY A 36 -2.97 -13.49 4.40
C GLY A 36 -3.76 -13.69 5.71
N ILE A 37 -5.10 -13.57 5.66
CA ILE A 37 -5.97 -13.86 6.83
C ILE A 37 -5.87 -15.34 7.21
N ARG A 38 -5.84 -16.24 6.22
CA ARG A 38 -5.68 -17.68 6.47
C ARG A 38 -4.36 -17.95 7.21
N PHE A 39 -3.24 -17.38 6.76
CA PHE A 39 -1.95 -17.54 7.44
C PHE A 39 -1.98 -16.95 8.86
N ALA A 40 -2.68 -15.84 9.07
CA ALA A 40 -2.84 -15.24 10.39
C ALA A 40 -3.63 -16.17 11.35
N LEU A 41 -4.64 -16.88 10.85
CA LEU A 41 -5.37 -17.90 11.63
C LEU A 41 -4.49 -19.09 12.01
N GLU A 42 -3.49 -19.42 11.21
CA GLU A 42 -2.46 -20.44 11.47
C GLU A 42 -1.30 -19.90 12.34
N SER A 43 -1.38 -18.61 12.79
CA SER A 43 -0.33 -17.91 13.54
C SER A 43 0.98 -17.75 12.75
N ASP A 44 0.95 -17.89 11.43
CA ASP A 44 2.09 -17.58 10.56
C ASP A 44 2.07 -16.10 10.14
N TRP A 45 2.50 -15.26 11.08
CA TRP A 45 2.51 -13.80 10.91
C TRP A 45 3.41 -13.33 9.77
N LYS A 46 4.50 -14.07 9.50
CA LYS A 46 5.42 -13.73 8.40
C LYS A 46 4.73 -13.86 7.06
N SER A 47 4.13 -15.02 6.80
CA SER A 47 3.40 -15.27 5.55
C SER A 47 2.19 -14.35 5.40
N ALA A 48 1.49 -14.05 6.51
CA ALA A 48 0.38 -13.11 6.50
C ALA A 48 0.80 -11.70 6.03
N VAL A 49 1.90 -11.15 6.56
CA VAL A 49 2.45 -9.86 6.14
C VAL A 49 2.92 -9.91 4.69
N VAL A 50 3.61 -10.96 4.29
CA VAL A 50 4.10 -11.15 2.90
C VAL A 50 2.93 -11.15 1.91
N CYS A 51 1.80 -11.77 2.22
CA CYS A 51 0.61 -11.74 1.36
C CYS A 51 0.10 -10.31 1.14
N VAL A 52 0.08 -9.46 2.17
CA VAL A 52 -0.33 -8.05 2.04
C VAL A 52 0.68 -7.26 1.19
N LEU A 53 1.98 -7.54 1.33
CA LEU A 53 3.03 -6.90 0.50
C LEU A 53 2.91 -7.31 -0.96
N ILE A 54 2.63 -8.59 -1.23
CA ILE A 54 2.40 -9.08 -2.60
C ILE A 54 1.12 -8.45 -3.17
N ALA A 55 0.04 -8.33 -2.39
CA ALA A 55 -1.17 -7.65 -2.83
C ALA A 55 -0.88 -6.18 -3.22
N ALA A 56 -0.07 -5.46 -2.42
CA ALA A 56 0.35 -4.10 -2.74
C ALA A 56 1.23 -4.02 -4.01
N PHE A 57 2.02 -5.04 -4.30
CA PHE A 57 2.76 -5.14 -5.54
C PHE A 57 1.83 -5.35 -6.75
N PHE A 58 0.82 -6.23 -6.64
CA PHE A 58 -0.16 -6.44 -7.70
C PHE A 58 -0.99 -5.19 -8.00
N ASP A 59 -1.40 -4.43 -6.97
CA ASP A 59 -2.06 -3.13 -7.10
C ASP A 59 -1.21 -2.11 -7.88
N LEU A 60 0.10 -2.09 -7.63
CA LEU A 60 1.00 -1.25 -8.40
C LEU A 60 1.07 -1.68 -9.86
N VAL A 61 1.14 -3.00 -10.11
CA VAL A 61 1.28 -3.60 -11.45
C VAL A 61 0.02 -3.39 -12.28
N ASP A 62 -1.18 -3.59 -11.72
CA ASP A 62 -2.44 -3.43 -12.46
C ASP A 62 -2.66 -1.96 -12.86
N GLY A 63 -2.39 -1.01 -11.95
CA GLY A 63 -2.44 0.41 -12.25
C GLY A 63 -1.40 0.85 -13.30
N LEU A 64 -0.21 0.24 -13.35
CA LEU A 64 0.77 0.46 -14.41
C LEU A 64 0.31 -0.13 -15.73
N THR A 65 -0.17 -1.38 -15.71
CA THR A 65 -0.63 -2.12 -16.89
C THR A 65 -1.83 -1.44 -17.54
N ALA A 66 -2.83 -1.00 -16.75
CA ALA A 66 -3.98 -0.27 -17.25
C ALA A 66 -3.58 1.02 -17.99
N ARG A 67 -2.59 1.74 -17.48
CA ARG A 67 -2.05 2.97 -18.12
C ARG A 67 -1.26 2.67 -19.38
N MET A 68 -0.38 1.66 -19.35
CA MET A 68 0.45 1.28 -20.50
C MET A 68 -0.38 0.77 -21.67
N LEU A 69 -1.39 -0.05 -21.38
CA LEU A 69 -2.28 -0.63 -22.39
C LEU A 69 -3.41 0.33 -22.82
N LYS A 70 -3.51 1.53 -22.20
CA LYS A 70 -4.64 2.46 -22.37
C LYS A 70 -6.00 1.75 -22.17
N ALA A 71 -6.03 0.77 -21.29
CA ALA A 71 -7.14 -0.15 -21.04
C ALA A 71 -7.99 0.26 -19.84
N THR A 72 -7.98 1.56 -19.48
CA THR A 72 -8.78 2.07 -18.36
C THR A 72 -10.29 1.92 -18.66
N SER A 73 -11.01 1.26 -17.75
CA SER A 73 -12.46 1.12 -17.83
C SER A 73 -13.14 1.59 -16.54
N LYS A 74 -14.42 1.96 -16.61
CA LYS A 74 -15.18 2.33 -15.41
C LYS A 74 -15.30 1.14 -14.45
N ILE A 75 -15.55 -0.06 -14.97
CA ILE A 75 -15.64 -1.30 -14.16
C ILE A 75 -14.30 -1.60 -13.52
N GLY A 76 -13.18 -1.48 -14.25
CA GLY A 76 -11.85 -1.70 -13.71
C GLY A 76 -11.52 -0.74 -12.55
N ALA A 77 -11.88 0.54 -12.67
CA ALA A 77 -11.66 1.52 -11.60
C ALA A 77 -12.50 1.26 -10.34
N GLU A 78 -13.73 0.74 -10.49
CA GLU A 78 -14.54 0.33 -9.35
C GLU A 78 -13.99 -0.95 -8.70
N LEU A 79 -13.58 -1.93 -9.53
CA LEU A 79 -12.98 -3.18 -9.06
C LEU A 79 -11.68 -2.92 -8.28
N ASP A 80 -10.82 -2.06 -8.79
CA ASP A 80 -9.59 -1.58 -8.15
C ASP A 80 -9.89 -1.00 -6.76
N SER A 81 -10.85 -0.08 -6.66
CA SER A 81 -11.23 0.53 -5.39
C SER A 81 -11.82 -0.44 -4.38
N LEU A 82 -12.62 -1.43 -4.84
CA LEU A 82 -13.18 -2.48 -3.99
C LEU A 82 -12.08 -3.44 -3.51
N SER A 83 -11.19 -3.82 -4.42
CA SER A 83 -10.01 -4.63 -4.11
C SER A 83 -9.12 -3.96 -3.07
N ASP A 84 -8.84 -2.67 -3.22
CA ASP A 84 -8.08 -1.85 -2.27
C ASP A 84 -8.73 -1.82 -0.89
N ALA A 85 -10.05 -1.62 -0.82
CA ALA A 85 -10.77 -1.62 0.43
C ALA A 85 -10.63 -2.95 1.18
N VAL A 86 -10.68 -4.08 0.45
CA VAL A 86 -10.50 -5.41 1.03
C VAL A 86 -9.03 -5.67 1.38
N SER A 87 -8.10 -5.48 0.44
CA SER A 87 -6.69 -5.84 0.60
C SER A 87 -5.95 -4.96 1.58
N PHE A 88 -6.29 -3.67 1.67
CA PHE A 88 -5.58 -2.68 2.50
C PHE A 88 -6.43 -2.09 3.62
N GLY A 89 -7.75 -2.23 3.57
CA GLY A 89 -8.65 -1.82 4.65
C GLY A 89 -9.01 -2.96 5.60
N VAL A 90 -9.48 -4.07 5.07
CA VAL A 90 -9.99 -5.19 5.88
C VAL A 90 -8.90 -6.18 6.25
N THR A 91 -8.17 -6.69 5.26
CA THR A 91 -7.18 -7.77 5.47
C THR A 91 -6.13 -7.43 6.53
N PRO A 92 -5.38 -6.32 6.45
CA PRO A 92 -4.35 -6.02 7.44
C PRO A 92 -4.94 -5.73 8.82
N THR A 93 -6.16 -5.22 8.87
CA THR A 93 -6.92 -4.99 10.10
C THR A 93 -7.19 -6.30 10.83
N VAL A 94 -7.71 -7.30 10.10
CA VAL A 94 -8.00 -8.64 10.66
C VAL A 94 -6.70 -9.33 11.09
N ILE A 95 -5.65 -9.28 10.28
CA ILE A 95 -4.34 -9.87 10.61
C ILE A 95 -3.81 -9.29 11.92
N LEU A 96 -3.77 -7.96 12.05
CA LEU A 96 -3.22 -7.32 13.25
C LEU A 96 -4.12 -7.55 14.48
N TYR A 97 -5.44 -7.62 14.32
CA TYR A 97 -6.35 -7.96 15.40
C TYR A 97 -6.12 -9.39 15.90
N LEU A 98 -6.03 -10.38 14.99
CA LEU A 98 -5.72 -11.77 15.35
C LEU A 98 -4.38 -11.88 16.08
N TRP A 99 -3.37 -11.10 15.64
CA TRP A 99 -2.09 -11.04 16.30
C TRP A 99 -2.21 -10.49 17.75
N ILE A 100 -2.97 -9.41 17.96
CA ILE A 100 -3.22 -8.90 19.33
C ILE A 100 -3.90 -9.95 20.19
N VAL A 101 -4.90 -10.65 19.65
CA VAL A 101 -5.59 -11.73 20.37
C VAL A 101 -4.59 -12.81 20.79
N SER A 102 -3.65 -13.20 19.92
CA SER A 102 -2.66 -14.23 20.20
C SER A 102 -1.66 -13.82 21.29
N ILE A 103 -1.18 -12.57 21.32
CA ILE A 103 -0.20 -12.10 22.31
C ILE A 103 -0.84 -11.76 23.68
N THR A 104 -2.15 -11.45 23.69
CA THR A 104 -2.83 -11.03 24.93
C THR A 104 -3.11 -12.22 25.84
N GLN A 105 -2.98 -13.47 25.36
CA GLN A 105 -3.34 -14.71 26.10
C GLN A 105 -4.61 -14.48 26.92
N ALA A 106 -5.72 -14.27 26.24
CA ALA A 106 -6.88 -13.53 26.72
C ALA A 106 -7.54 -14.15 27.97
N HIS A 107 -7.03 -13.81 29.12
CA HIS A 107 -7.73 -14.04 30.41
C HIS A 107 -8.89 -13.04 30.62
N ASN A 108 -9.01 -12.01 29.77
CA ASN A 108 -10.01 -10.95 29.94
C ASN A 108 -10.76 -10.66 28.64
N THR A 109 -11.79 -11.43 28.36
CA THR A 109 -12.65 -11.31 27.16
C THR A 109 -13.26 -9.91 27.00
N TYR A 110 -13.51 -9.19 28.11
CA TYR A 110 -14.05 -7.82 28.06
C TYR A 110 -13.09 -6.83 27.42
N MET A 111 -11.78 -6.91 27.70
CA MET A 111 -10.79 -6.02 27.10
C MET A 111 -10.62 -6.27 25.59
N LEU A 112 -10.81 -7.50 25.14
CA LEU A 112 -10.72 -7.87 23.73
C LEU A 112 -11.77 -7.15 22.88
N GLY A 113 -12.97 -6.96 23.38
CA GLY A 113 -14.04 -6.21 22.70
C GLY A 113 -13.67 -4.73 22.48
N TRP A 114 -13.02 -4.10 23.44
CA TRP A 114 -12.58 -2.70 23.31
C TRP A 114 -11.45 -2.53 22.32
N TYR A 115 -10.55 -3.52 22.18
CA TYR A 115 -9.47 -3.48 21.18
C TYR A 115 -9.98 -3.57 19.75
N TRP A 116 -11.22 -4.04 19.52
CA TRP A 116 -11.80 -4.08 18.18
C TRP A 116 -12.15 -2.70 17.61
N ILE A 117 -12.43 -1.71 18.44
CA ILE A 117 -12.88 -0.39 18.03
C ILE A 117 -11.83 0.35 17.13
N PRO A 118 -10.54 0.46 17.52
CA PRO A 118 -9.52 1.05 16.67
C PRO A 118 -9.42 0.41 15.27
N PHE A 119 -9.62 -0.89 15.19
CA PHE A 119 -9.51 -1.64 13.93
C PHE A 119 -10.67 -1.36 12.98
N ILE A 120 -11.90 -1.32 13.47
CA ILE A 120 -13.06 -0.88 12.67
C ILE A 120 -12.84 0.58 12.21
N PHE A 121 -12.34 1.42 13.09
CA PHE A 121 -12.06 2.82 12.77
C PHE A 121 -11.03 2.94 11.63
N TYR A 122 -9.95 2.15 11.65
CA TYR A 122 -8.99 2.11 10.56
C TYR A 122 -9.62 1.70 9.23
N SER A 123 -10.38 0.59 9.20
CA SER A 123 -11.05 0.13 7.99
C SER A 123 -12.00 1.20 7.43
N SER A 124 -12.76 1.86 8.32
CA SER A 124 -13.65 2.96 7.93
C SER A 124 -12.88 4.14 7.34
N CYS A 125 -11.77 4.54 7.95
CA CYS A 125 -10.89 5.60 7.44
C CYS A 125 -10.30 5.24 6.07
N CYS A 126 -9.94 3.97 5.84
CA CYS A 126 -9.45 3.48 4.56
C CYS A 126 -10.52 3.65 3.47
N VAL A 127 -11.75 3.19 3.72
CA VAL A 127 -12.88 3.30 2.79
C VAL A 127 -13.22 4.78 2.50
N LEU A 128 -13.28 5.63 3.53
CA LEU A 128 -13.52 7.06 3.37
C LEU A 128 -12.44 7.74 2.51
N ARG A 129 -11.18 7.35 2.71
CA ARG A 129 -10.07 7.84 1.89
C ARG A 129 -10.24 7.45 0.42
N LEU A 130 -10.55 6.17 0.13
CA LEU A 130 -10.78 5.68 -1.23
C LEU A 130 -11.97 6.40 -1.88
N ALA A 131 -13.09 6.56 -1.18
CA ALA A 131 -14.25 7.28 -1.67
C ALA A 131 -13.90 8.73 -2.03
N ARG A 132 -13.16 9.44 -1.16
CA ARG A 132 -12.71 10.82 -1.44
C ARG A 132 -11.78 10.88 -2.66
N PHE A 133 -10.84 9.94 -2.79
CA PHE A 133 -9.93 9.90 -3.92
C PHE A 133 -10.67 9.68 -5.25
N ASN A 134 -11.66 8.79 -5.25
CA ASN A 134 -12.49 8.53 -6.43
C ASN A 134 -13.34 9.71 -6.84
N THR A 135 -13.96 10.40 -5.90
CA THR A 135 -14.76 11.61 -6.20
C THR A 135 -13.88 12.72 -6.79
N THR A 136 -12.72 12.97 -6.17
CA THR A 136 -11.78 13.99 -6.67
C THR A 136 -11.27 13.68 -8.07
N ASN A 137 -10.99 12.41 -8.38
CA ASN A 137 -10.55 12.00 -9.72
C ASN A 137 -11.67 12.13 -10.76
N ARG A 138 -12.93 11.84 -10.40
CA ARG A 138 -14.10 12.01 -11.30
C ARG A 138 -14.37 13.48 -11.60
N GLU A 139 -14.23 14.36 -10.63
CA GLU A 139 -14.38 15.81 -10.80
C GLU A 139 -13.25 16.39 -11.67
N ALA A 140 -12.02 16.00 -11.41
CA ALA A 140 -10.86 16.43 -12.20
C ALA A 140 -10.89 15.96 -13.67
N SER A 141 -11.60 14.87 -13.96
CA SER A 141 -11.80 14.39 -15.34
C SER A 141 -12.85 15.17 -16.11
N LYS A 142 -13.68 15.98 -15.44
CA LYS A 142 -14.70 16.83 -16.06
C LYS A 142 -14.22 18.26 -16.35
N GLN A 143 -13.10 18.66 -15.74
CA GLN A 143 -12.50 19.99 -15.92
C GLN A 143 -11.20 19.81 -16.71
N ASP A 144 -11.12 20.41 -17.90
CA ASP A 144 -9.92 20.42 -18.77
C ASP A 144 -8.76 21.30 -18.23
N GLU A 145 -8.69 21.53 -16.93
CA GLU A 145 -7.62 22.32 -16.34
C GLU A 145 -6.33 21.49 -16.13
N PRO A 146 -5.16 22.05 -16.48
CA PRO A 146 -3.88 21.36 -16.26
C PRO A 146 -3.61 21.19 -14.77
N LYS A 147 -3.43 19.93 -14.32
CA LYS A 147 -3.08 19.57 -12.93
C LYS A 147 -1.77 20.23 -12.51
N VAL A 148 -1.84 21.33 -11.80
CA VAL A 148 -0.66 22.15 -11.44
C VAL A 148 0.17 21.56 -10.30
N VAL A 149 -0.35 20.67 -9.46
CA VAL A 149 0.45 20.09 -8.36
C VAL A 149 0.15 18.61 -8.15
N SER A 150 1.17 17.77 -8.27
CA SER A 150 1.10 16.32 -8.18
C SER A 150 1.63 15.83 -6.81
N TYR A 151 0.90 16.10 -5.71
CA TYR A 151 1.16 15.46 -4.43
C TYR A 151 -0.07 14.64 -4.00
N PHE A 152 0.18 13.54 -3.29
CA PHE A 152 -0.92 12.78 -2.68
C PHE A 152 -1.42 13.50 -1.44
N VAL A 153 -2.72 13.50 -1.23
CA VAL A 153 -3.36 14.03 -0.02
C VAL A 153 -3.65 12.86 0.91
N GLY A 154 -2.95 12.81 2.04
CA GLY A 154 -2.98 11.69 2.99
C GLY A 154 -2.10 10.50 2.59
N VAL A 155 -1.99 9.52 3.50
CA VAL A 155 -1.22 8.29 3.28
C VAL A 155 -1.94 7.38 2.27
N PRO A 156 -1.28 6.84 1.22
CA PRO A 156 -1.88 5.87 0.29
C PRO A 156 -2.35 4.59 0.99
N SER A 157 -3.43 3.94 0.48
CA SER A 157 -3.98 2.71 1.12
C SER A 157 -2.96 1.60 1.29
N PRO A 158 -2.12 1.25 0.28
CA PRO A 158 -1.08 0.24 0.46
C PRO A 158 -0.04 0.63 1.54
N ALA A 159 0.37 1.90 1.56
CA ALA A 159 1.30 2.39 2.58
C ALA A 159 0.65 2.38 3.99
N GLY A 160 -0.63 2.73 4.09
CA GLY A 160 -1.40 2.63 5.33
C GLY A 160 -1.46 1.20 5.87
N ALA A 161 -1.68 0.21 4.99
CA ALA A 161 -1.68 -1.20 5.36
C ALA A 161 -0.31 -1.67 5.90
N ILE A 162 0.78 -1.25 5.25
CA ILE A 162 2.15 -1.57 5.71
C ILE A 162 2.44 -0.90 7.05
N LEU A 163 2.06 0.37 7.22
CA LEU A 163 2.18 1.08 8.49
C LEU A 163 1.37 0.40 9.60
N LEU A 164 0.17 -0.08 9.29
CA LEU A 164 -0.66 -0.78 10.25
C LEU A 164 0.01 -2.05 10.77
N LEU A 165 0.66 -2.82 9.87
CA LEU A 165 1.34 -4.07 10.20
C LEU A 165 2.73 -3.89 10.82
N THR A 166 3.19 -2.64 11.04
CA THR A 166 4.51 -2.34 11.66
C THR A 166 4.75 -3.08 12.97
N PRO A 167 3.80 -3.22 13.91
CA PRO A 167 4.05 -3.95 15.16
C PRO A 167 4.46 -5.42 14.92
N ILE A 168 3.81 -6.12 13.99
CA ILE A 168 4.16 -7.50 13.62
C ILE A 168 5.54 -7.55 12.97
N ILE A 169 5.84 -6.60 12.06
CA ILE A 169 7.13 -6.52 11.37
C ILE A 169 8.27 -6.30 12.36
N LEU A 170 8.06 -5.46 13.37
CA LEU A 170 9.04 -5.22 14.43
C LEU A 170 9.24 -6.45 15.31
N GLU A 171 8.17 -7.16 15.67
CA GLU A 171 8.26 -8.40 16.43
C GLU A 171 9.07 -9.47 15.68
N VAL A 172 8.78 -9.66 14.40
CA VAL A 172 9.52 -10.62 13.55
C VAL A 172 11.02 -10.29 13.52
N ASN A 173 11.37 -8.99 13.48
CA ASN A 173 12.77 -8.57 13.54
C ASN A 173 13.40 -8.87 14.91
N MET A 174 12.72 -8.53 16.01
CA MET A 174 13.23 -8.77 17.37
C MET A 174 13.47 -10.24 17.65
N LEU A 175 12.52 -11.12 17.25
CA LEU A 175 12.66 -12.57 17.36
C LEU A 175 13.87 -13.10 16.58
N ARG A 176 14.15 -12.53 15.41
CA ARG A 176 15.32 -12.88 14.60
C ARG A 176 16.64 -12.56 15.29
N PHE A 177 16.71 -11.47 16.04
CA PHE A 177 17.89 -11.09 16.82
C PHE A 177 17.96 -11.77 18.20
N GLY A 178 17.10 -12.77 18.45
CA GLY A 178 17.11 -13.54 19.69
C GLY A 178 16.48 -12.82 20.89
N HIS A 179 15.80 -11.70 20.66
CA HIS A 179 15.10 -10.98 21.72
C HIS A 179 13.69 -11.53 21.89
N SER A 180 13.35 -11.97 23.10
CA SER A 180 11.97 -12.32 23.44
C SER A 180 11.11 -11.06 23.46
N THR A 181 10.03 -11.05 22.68
CA THR A 181 9.07 -9.93 22.66
C THR A 181 7.93 -10.11 23.64
N THR A 182 7.90 -11.25 24.35
CA THR A 182 6.83 -11.59 25.29
C THR A 182 6.73 -10.51 26.38
N GLY A 183 5.60 -9.79 26.38
CA GLY A 183 5.34 -8.70 27.34
C GLY A 183 5.89 -7.31 26.96
N MET A 184 6.74 -7.17 25.94
CA MET A 184 7.25 -5.88 25.50
C MET A 184 6.23 -5.04 24.72
N ILE A 185 5.45 -5.68 23.87
CA ILE A 185 4.43 -5.01 23.05
C ILE A 185 3.08 -5.13 23.76
N GLN A 186 2.68 -4.04 24.40
CA GLN A 186 1.37 -4.00 25.05
C GLN A 186 0.28 -3.66 24.03
N PRO A 187 -0.87 -4.36 24.06
CA PRO A 187 -2.01 -4.14 23.15
C PRO A 187 -2.49 -2.69 23.10
N PHE A 188 -2.39 -1.97 24.23
CA PHE A 188 -2.78 -0.57 24.32
C PHE A 188 -1.97 0.33 23.37
N TYR A 189 -0.65 0.16 23.30
CA TYR A 189 0.19 0.96 22.38
C TYR A 189 -0.07 0.61 20.92
N VAL A 190 -0.42 -0.65 20.64
CA VAL A 190 -0.81 -1.06 19.29
C VAL A 190 -2.12 -0.39 18.88
N CYS A 191 -3.12 -0.33 19.76
CA CYS A 191 -4.37 0.38 19.51
C CYS A 191 -4.13 1.88 19.27
N LEU A 192 -3.26 2.50 20.04
CA LEU A 192 -2.88 3.91 19.84
C LEU A 192 -2.19 4.10 18.48
N TRP A 193 -1.32 3.18 18.09
CA TRP A 193 -0.69 3.17 16.78
C TRP A 193 -1.70 3.06 15.63
N VAL A 194 -2.66 2.11 15.74
CA VAL A 194 -3.76 1.95 14.78
C VAL A 194 -4.55 3.24 14.61
N MET A 195 -4.91 3.90 15.72
CA MET A 195 -5.60 5.20 15.69
C MET A 195 -4.78 6.28 15.00
N ALA A 196 -3.48 6.37 15.29
CA ALA A 196 -2.58 7.34 14.66
C ALA A 196 -2.50 7.13 13.14
N VAL A 197 -2.33 5.89 12.67
CA VAL A 197 -2.30 5.56 11.25
C VAL A 197 -3.64 5.89 10.59
N SER A 198 -4.77 5.60 11.24
CA SER A 198 -6.12 5.89 10.74
C SER A 198 -6.30 7.41 10.50
N VAL A 199 -5.90 8.22 11.47
CA VAL A 199 -5.97 9.68 11.36
C VAL A 199 -5.05 10.19 10.24
N LEU A 200 -3.85 9.62 10.10
CA LEU A 200 -2.93 9.98 9.00
C LEU A 200 -3.52 9.68 7.63
N MET A 201 -4.27 8.59 7.47
CA MET A 201 -4.92 8.24 6.20
C MET A 201 -5.99 9.25 5.77
N VAL A 202 -6.81 9.74 6.71
CA VAL A 202 -7.88 10.70 6.43
C VAL A 202 -7.35 12.14 6.38
N SER A 203 -6.18 12.40 6.98
CA SER A 203 -5.58 13.72 7.02
C SER A 203 -5.35 14.32 5.63
N ARG A 204 -5.32 15.64 5.54
CA ARG A 204 -4.99 16.36 4.31
C ARG A 204 -3.50 16.69 4.19
N ILE A 205 -2.66 15.96 4.91
CA ILE A 205 -1.21 16.17 4.89
C ILE A 205 -0.68 15.78 3.51
N PRO A 206 0.06 16.67 2.81
CA PRO A 206 0.66 16.33 1.53
C PRO A 206 1.76 15.28 1.74
N THR A 207 1.68 14.19 1.01
CA THR A 207 2.69 13.13 1.03
C THR A 207 3.45 13.05 -0.29
N ILE A 208 4.69 12.54 -0.24
CA ILE A 208 5.59 12.50 -1.40
C ILE A 208 4.96 11.68 -2.52
N SER A 209 4.85 12.29 -3.71
CA SER A 209 4.54 11.58 -4.95
C SER A 209 5.83 11.38 -5.73
N LEU A 210 6.22 10.13 -5.99
CA LEU A 210 7.40 9.79 -6.79
C LEU A 210 7.35 10.34 -8.22
N LYS A 211 6.18 10.80 -8.68
CA LYS A 211 5.99 11.38 -10.03
C LYS A 211 6.59 12.78 -10.19
N SER A 212 6.90 13.49 -9.12
CA SER A 212 7.41 14.87 -9.18
C SER A 212 8.91 14.97 -9.49
N ILE A 213 9.63 13.86 -9.46
CA ILE A 213 11.11 13.89 -9.54
C ILE A 213 11.54 13.69 -11.00
N LYS A 214 11.57 14.79 -11.75
CA LYS A 214 12.25 14.83 -13.06
C LYS A 214 13.72 15.16 -12.86
N TYR A 215 14.57 14.16 -12.60
CA TYR A 215 16.01 14.34 -12.59
C TYR A 215 16.61 14.16 -14.00
N LYS A 216 17.29 15.17 -14.52
CA LYS A 216 18.28 14.99 -15.58
C LYS A 216 19.53 14.35 -14.95
N ILE A 217 19.63 13.03 -15.01
CA ILE A 217 20.77 12.29 -14.46
C ILE A 217 21.90 12.35 -15.49
N SER A 218 23.06 12.91 -15.10
CA SER A 218 24.30 12.88 -15.92
C SER A 218 24.80 11.43 -16.03
N TYR A 219 25.32 11.04 -17.20
CA TYR A 219 25.76 9.67 -17.50
C TYR A 219 26.72 9.09 -16.43
N ARG A 220 27.64 9.91 -15.89
CA ARG A 220 28.53 9.47 -14.80
C ARG A 220 27.78 9.10 -13.51
N LYS A 221 26.68 9.76 -13.21
CA LYS A 221 25.85 9.46 -12.02
C LYS A 221 24.99 8.19 -12.20
N VAL A 222 24.73 7.79 -13.45
CA VAL A 222 23.95 6.57 -13.74
C VAL A 222 24.64 5.32 -13.18
N ILE A 223 25.96 5.22 -13.31
CA ILE A 223 26.73 4.08 -12.79
C ILE A 223 26.63 4.00 -11.27
N PHE A 224 26.79 5.12 -10.57
CA PHE A 224 26.64 5.16 -9.09
C PHE A 224 25.23 4.81 -8.64
N VAL A 225 24.21 5.30 -9.36
CA VAL A 225 22.81 4.95 -9.10
C VAL A 225 22.60 3.44 -9.31
N LEU A 226 23.14 2.88 -10.37
CA LEU A 226 22.98 1.46 -10.70
C LEU A 226 23.66 0.57 -9.66
N ILE A 227 24.88 0.90 -9.23
CA ILE A 227 25.58 0.22 -8.13
C ILE A 227 24.79 0.33 -6.82
N SER A 228 24.28 1.52 -6.48
CA SER A 228 23.46 1.75 -5.30
C SER A 228 22.18 0.91 -5.31
N VAL A 229 21.51 0.81 -6.48
CA VAL A 229 20.31 -0.03 -6.66
C VAL A 229 20.64 -1.52 -6.49
N ILE A 230 21.75 -2.00 -7.06
CA ILE A 230 22.17 -3.40 -6.92
C ILE A 230 22.53 -3.72 -5.46
N LEU A 231 23.28 -2.84 -4.80
CA LEU A 231 23.65 -3.00 -3.38
C LEU A 231 22.41 -2.98 -2.47
N SER A 232 21.49 -2.03 -2.68
CA SER A 232 20.24 -1.98 -1.92
C SER A 232 19.37 -3.22 -2.17
N ALA A 233 19.29 -3.71 -3.41
CA ALA A 233 18.58 -4.95 -3.72
C ALA A 233 19.19 -6.16 -3.02
N ALA A 234 20.52 -6.28 -2.99
CA ALA A 234 21.22 -7.35 -2.28
C ALA A 234 20.94 -7.33 -0.75
N VAL A 235 20.94 -6.12 -0.14
CA VAL A 235 20.59 -5.95 1.28
C VAL A 235 19.13 -6.29 1.53
N ILE A 236 18.21 -5.86 0.66
CA ILE A 236 16.78 -6.16 0.77
C ILE A 236 16.52 -7.66 0.70
N ILE A 237 17.20 -8.38 -0.22
CA ILE A 237 17.05 -9.83 -0.36
C ILE A 237 17.58 -10.58 0.86
N ARG A 238 18.73 -10.15 1.40
CA ARG A 238 19.34 -10.80 2.57
C ARG A 238 18.60 -10.50 3.87
N GLU A 239 18.21 -9.23 4.07
CA GLU A 239 17.66 -8.72 5.33
C GLU A 239 16.26 -8.12 5.09
N GLN A 240 15.33 -8.96 4.58
CA GLN A 240 13.99 -8.53 4.13
C GLN A 240 13.23 -7.76 5.21
N TRP A 241 13.19 -8.26 6.43
CA TRP A 241 12.43 -7.68 7.53
C TRP A 241 13.07 -6.40 8.08
N LEU A 242 14.40 -6.37 8.17
CA LEU A 242 15.13 -5.19 8.60
C LEU A 242 14.99 -4.05 7.59
N SER A 243 15.15 -4.35 6.31
CA SER A 243 15.01 -3.36 5.24
C SER A 243 13.59 -2.80 5.16
N LEU A 244 12.58 -3.66 5.38
CA LEU A 244 11.18 -3.23 5.44
C LEU A 244 10.94 -2.30 6.62
N SER A 245 11.45 -2.63 7.82
CA SER A 245 11.35 -1.76 8.99
C SER A 245 12.03 -0.41 8.77
N LEU A 246 13.20 -0.41 8.15
CA LEU A 246 13.94 0.81 7.82
C LEU A 246 13.16 1.67 6.81
N ALA A 247 12.58 1.06 5.78
CA ALA A 247 11.76 1.76 4.80
C ALA A 247 10.52 2.41 5.45
N ILE A 248 9.86 1.70 6.36
CA ILE A 248 8.73 2.23 7.14
C ILE A 248 9.18 3.43 7.98
N PHE A 249 10.30 3.32 8.66
CA PHE A 249 10.83 4.40 9.51
C PHE A 249 11.17 5.65 8.69
N ILE A 250 11.86 5.48 7.55
CA ILE A 250 12.14 6.57 6.59
C ILE A 250 10.84 7.20 6.09
N TYR A 251 9.84 6.39 5.77
CA TYR A 251 8.55 6.89 5.30
C TYR A 251 7.84 7.71 6.37
N ILE A 252 7.79 7.26 7.62
CA ILE A 252 7.19 8.01 8.75
C ILE A 252 7.87 9.36 8.93
N ILE A 253 9.21 9.41 8.92
CA ILE A 253 9.97 10.66 9.04
C ILE A 253 9.73 11.58 7.83
N SER A 254 9.53 11.03 6.64
CA SER A 254 9.31 11.82 5.43
C SER A 254 8.00 12.60 5.45
N ILE A 255 6.96 12.10 6.16
CA ILE A 255 5.63 12.74 6.22
C ILE A 255 5.72 14.16 6.81
N PRO A 256 6.24 14.39 8.03
CA PRO A 256 6.30 15.73 8.60
C PRO A 256 7.27 16.65 7.85
N ILE A 257 8.40 16.12 7.35
CA ILE A 257 9.38 16.90 6.58
C ILE A 257 8.73 17.46 5.31
N PHE A 258 8.01 16.61 4.57
CA PHE A 258 7.34 17.02 3.34
C PHE A 258 6.17 17.98 3.60
N ALA A 259 5.43 17.77 4.69
CA ALA A 259 4.36 18.67 5.11
C ALA A 259 4.90 20.09 5.41
N LEU A 260 6.03 20.18 6.11
CA LEU A 260 6.71 21.46 6.41
C LEU A 260 7.26 22.11 5.13
N TYR A 261 7.82 21.33 4.23
CA TYR A 261 8.33 21.80 2.95
C TYR A 261 7.23 22.44 2.08
N VAL A 262 6.09 21.76 1.93
CA VAL A 262 4.95 22.27 1.16
C VAL A 262 4.35 23.53 1.82
N LYS A 263 4.29 23.60 3.15
CA LYS A 263 3.82 24.78 3.87
C LYS A 263 4.73 26.00 3.66
N ARG A 264 6.01 25.79 3.39
CA ARG A 264 7.01 26.86 3.17
C ARG A 264 6.98 27.44 1.75
N ILE A 265 6.40 26.69 0.80
CA ILE A 265 6.31 27.10 -0.62
C ILE A 265 4.99 27.79 -0.93
N LYS A 266 3.96 27.58 -0.11
CA LYS A 266 2.68 28.32 -0.17
C LYS A 266 2.78 29.65 0.57
#